data_7e7d3c41453eb5145119d3803cdca26d
#
_entry.id   7e7d3c41453eb5145119d3803cdca26d
#
_cell.length_a   1.000
_cell.length_b   1.000
_cell.length_c   1.000
_cell.angle_alpha   90.00
_cell.angle_beta   90.00
_cell.angle_gamma   90.00
#
_symmetry.space_group_name_H-M   'P 1'
#
loop_
_entity.id
_entity.type
_entity.pdbx_description
1 polymer ?
#
loop_
_entity_poly.entity_id
_entity_poly.type
_entity_poly.pdbx_seq_one_letter_code
_entity_poly.pdbx_strand_id
1 'polypeptide(L)'
;MKSSNIGGQAVMEGIMMRHKDKYSIAVRRPDNEIELKVEDYKCVFGNAKFLKYPLIRGVVSFVDSLVVGTKCLMYSAEIAGDEEDEEDKQKNAALSEEELAAKKAKEDKQFKWLLYVTVAVSIVVSVAAFMLLPYALASLCRRVGASEFAVTIVEAFVKLALFMGYMLLISRMKDIQRTFMYHGAEHKCINCVEHGLPLTVDNVLASSRLHKRCGTSFLFLVMPVSYTHLRAHETDSYL
;
A
#
# COMPACT_ATOMS: atom_id res chain seq x y z
N MET A 1 17.45 -15.27 16.48
CA MET A 1 16.34 -14.99 15.57
C MET A 1 16.82 -15.26 14.15
N LYS A 2 16.26 -16.25 13.47
CA LYS A 2 16.69 -16.64 12.11
C LYS A 2 15.68 -16.05 11.13
N SER A 3 16.17 -15.33 10.11
CA SER A 3 15.26 -14.76 9.10
C SER A 3 14.50 -15.86 8.38
N SER A 4 13.16 -15.78 8.36
CA SER A 4 12.30 -16.73 7.66
C SER A 4 12.30 -16.53 6.15
N ASN A 5 12.77 -15.37 5.66
CA ASN A 5 12.61 -14.90 4.28
C ASN A 5 11.14 -14.89 3.80
N ILE A 6 10.20 -14.82 4.74
CA ILE A 6 8.80 -14.63 4.45
C ILE A 6 8.55 -13.13 4.33
N GLY A 7 7.94 -12.70 3.23
CA GLY A 7 7.34 -11.38 3.07
C GLY A 7 5.84 -11.49 3.19
N GLY A 8 5.18 -10.45 3.66
CA GLY A 8 3.74 -10.41 3.76
C GLY A 8 3.18 -9.05 3.38
N GLN A 9 1.87 -9.02 3.19
CA GLN A 9 1.10 -7.82 2.93
C GLN A 9 -0.31 -8.00 3.49
N ALA A 10 -0.79 -7.01 4.24
CA ALA A 10 -2.20 -6.93 4.56
C ALA A 10 -3.00 -6.59 3.29
N VAL A 11 -4.13 -7.26 3.13
CA VAL A 11 -5.11 -7.05 2.07
C VAL A 11 -6.48 -6.79 2.70
N MET A 12 -7.51 -6.53 1.90
CA MET A 12 -8.85 -6.35 2.44
C MET A 12 -9.32 -7.64 3.11
N GLU A 13 -9.74 -7.54 4.38
CA GLU A 13 -10.20 -8.65 5.22
C GLU A 13 -9.25 -9.87 5.23
N GLY A 14 -7.92 -9.64 5.04
CA GLY A 14 -7.02 -10.77 4.92
C GLY A 14 -5.53 -10.43 4.93
N ILE A 15 -4.74 -11.47 4.72
CA ILE A 15 -3.28 -11.39 4.61
C ILE A 15 -2.78 -12.19 3.41
N MET A 16 -1.77 -11.65 2.74
CA MET A 16 -0.95 -12.38 1.78
C MET A 16 0.40 -12.68 2.41
N MET A 17 0.88 -13.90 2.25
CA MET A 17 2.21 -14.33 2.65
C MET A 17 2.95 -14.90 1.47
N ARG A 18 4.20 -14.49 1.27
CA ARG A 18 5.07 -14.97 0.19
C ARG A 18 6.35 -15.58 0.75
N HIS A 19 6.68 -16.76 0.26
CA HIS A 19 7.98 -17.39 0.52
C HIS A 19 8.52 -18.02 -0.75
N LYS A 20 9.68 -17.57 -1.21
CA LYS A 20 10.34 -18.03 -2.45
C LYS A 20 9.41 -17.93 -3.67
N ASP A 21 9.08 -19.08 -4.25
CA ASP A 21 8.35 -19.22 -5.51
C ASP A 21 6.84 -19.41 -5.31
N LYS A 22 6.34 -19.21 -4.09
CA LYS A 22 4.91 -19.33 -3.78
C LYS A 22 4.43 -18.17 -2.93
N TYR A 23 3.17 -17.82 -3.13
CA TYR A 23 2.44 -16.95 -2.24
C TYR A 23 1.05 -17.53 -1.93
N SER A 24 0.56 -17.20 -0.77
CA SER A 24 -0.79 -17.58 -0.32
C SER A 24 -1.54 -16.33 0.10
N ILE A 25 -2.84 -16.30 -0.18
CA ILE A 25 -3.75 -15.25 0.23
C ILE A 25 -4.84 -15.91 1.07
N ALA A 26 -5.06 -15.41 2.27
CA ALA A 26 -6.17 -15.82 3.13
C ALA A 26 -7.07 -14.61 3.34
N VAL A 27 -8.32 -14.70 2.92
CA VAL A 27 -9.32 -13.62 2.98
C VAL A 27 -10.55 -14.10 3.75
N ARG A 28 -11.07 -13.30 4.63
CA ARG A 28 -12.33 -13.53 5.33
C ARG A 28 -13.48 -13.07 4.45
N ARG A 29 -14.38 -14.00 4.14
CA ARG A 29 -15.64 -13.73 3.45
C ARG A 29 -16.66 -13.04 4.37
N PRO A 30 -17.74 -12.46 3.83
CA PRO A 30 -18.84 -11.90 4.63
C PRO A 30 -19.52 -12.92 5.55
N ASP A 31 -19.57 -14.19 5.15
CA ASP A 31 -20.08 -15.32 5.95
C ASP A 31 -19.14 -15.74 7.10
N ASN A 32 -18.01 -15.04 7.29
CA ASN A 32 -16.92 -15.32 8.22
C ASN A 32 -16.09 -16.57 7.91
N GLU A 33 -16.31 -17.26 6.79
CA GLU A 33 -15.40 -18.30 6.34
C GLU A 33 -14.10 -17.71 5.80
N ILE A 34 -13.02 -18.49 5.88
CA ILE A 34 -11.71 -18.07 5.38
C ILE A 34 -11.44 -18.75 4.05
N GLU A 35 -11.38 -17.98 2.99
CA GLU A 35 -10.92 -18.45 1.70
C GLU A 35 -9.41 -18.42 1.62
N LEU A 36 -8.79 -19.55 1.30
CA LEU A 36 -7.35 -19.69 1.14
C LEU A 36 -7.01 -20.02 -0.31
N LYS A 37 -6.23 -19.15 -0.95
CA LYS A 37 -5.67 -19.37 -2.29
C LYS A 37 -4.16 -19.45 -2.22
N VAL A 38 -3.57 -20.44 -2.88
CA VAL A 38 -2.12 -20.61 -3.02
C VAL A 38 -1.75 -20.59 -4.50
N GLU A 39 -0.82 -19.74 -4.87
CA GLU A 39 -0.36 -19.59 -6.25
C GLU A 39 1.17 -19.63 -6.34
N ASP A 40 1.65 -20.02 -7.52
CA ASP A 40 3.08 -19.93 -7.85
C ASP A 40 3.46 -18.50 -8.20
N TYR A 41 4.53 -18.03 -7.57
CA TYR A 41 5.07 -16.70 -7.88
C TYR A 41 5.96 -16.77 -9.11
N LYS A 42 5.64 -15.93 -10.10
CA LYS A 42 6.48 -15.71 -11.28
C LYS A 42 6.85 -14.24 -11.37
N CYS A 43 8.15 -13.95 -11.46
CA CYS A 43 8.64 -12.58 -11.67
C CYS A 43 8.07 -12.02 -12.98
N VAL A 44 7.51 -10.81 -12.94
CA VAL A 44 6.92 -10.13 -14.11
C VAL A 44 7.94 -9.93 -15.23
N PHE A 45 9.20 -9.70 -14.87
CA PHE A 45 10.28 -9.44 -15.82
C PHE A 45 11.06 -10.71 -16.24
N GLY A 46 10.64 -11.89 -15.80
CA GLY A 46 11.34 -13.14 -16.08
C GLY A 46 12.71 -13.27 -15.39
N ASN A 47 13.59 -14.12 -15.92
CA ASN A 47 14.89 -14.48 -15.33
C ASN A 47 16.11 -13.93 -16.11
N ALA A 48 16.00 -12.78 -16.74
CA ALA A 48 17.10 -12.21 -17.52
C ALA A 48 18.32 -11.89 -16.64
N LYS A 49 19.52 -12.19 -17.10
CA LYS A 49 20.78 -12.06 -16.31
C LYS A 49 21.04 -10.63 -15.85
N PHE A 50 20.67 -9.61 -16.64
CA PHE A 50 20.87 -8.20 -16.31
C PHE A 50 20.01 -7.72 -15.12
N LEU A 51 18.88 -8.40 -14.82
CA LEU A 51 18.02 -8.10 -13.68
C LEU A 51 18.67 -8.44 -12.32
N LYS A 52 19.80 -9.16 -12.33
CA LYS A 52 20.55 -9.54 -11.12
C LYS A 52 21.51 -8.47 -10.62
N TYR A 53 21.76 -7.41 -11.40
CA TYR A 53 22.58 -6.28 -10.94
C TYR A 53 21.94 -5.59 -9.71
N PRO A 54 22.73 -5.21 -8.69
CA PRO A 54 22.19 -4.77 -7.39
C PRO A 54 21.14 -3.66 -7.50
N LEU A 55 21.39 -2.65 -8.31
CA LEU A 55 20.49 -1.50 -8.48
C LEU A 55 19.20 -1.90 -9.24
N ILE A 56 19.37 -2.62 -10.37
CA ILE A 56 18.27 -3.08 -11.22
C ILE A 56 17.39 -4.06 -10.44
N ARG A 57 18.01 -4.97 -9.71
CA ARG A 57 17.31 -5.94 -8.86
C ARG A 57 16.39 -5.28 -7.84
N GLY A 58 16.81 -4.16 -7.24
CA GLY A 58 15.99 -3.41 -6.29
C GLY A 58 14.72 -2.86 -6.95
N VAL A 59 14.86 -2.20 -8.10
CA VAL A 59 13.74 -1.65 -8.87
C VAL A 59 12.79 -2.76 -9.34
N VAL A 60 13.34 -3.83 -9.91
CA VAL A 60 12.56 -4.98 -10.38
C VAL A 60 11.79 -5.63 -9.23
N SER A 61 12.43 -5.86 -8.10
CA SER A 61 11.78 -6.45 -6.93
C SER A 61 10.68 -5.54 -6.37
N PHE A 62 10.86 -4.22 -6.44
CA PHE A 62 9.85 -3.25 -6.04
C PHE A 62 8.62 -3.29 -6.96
N VAL A 63 8.83 -3.21 -8.28
CA VAL A 63 7.74 -3.29 -9.28
C VAL A 63 7.00 -4.62 -9.19
N ASP A 64 7.73 -5.72 -9.04
CA ASP A 64 7.19 -7.05 -8.86
C ASP A 64 6.28 -7.15 -7.62
N SER A 65 6.75 -6.57 -6.50
CA SER A 65 5.96 -6.52 -5.27
C SER A 65 4.70 -5.67 -5.43
N LEU A 66 4.76 -4.57 -6.18
CA LEU A 66 3.58 -3.75 -6.49
C LEU A 66 2.56 -4.53 -7.33
N VAL A 67 3.01 -5.22 -8.37
CA VAL A 67 2.11 -5.99 -9.26
C VAL A 67 1.43 -7.12 -8.50
N VAL A 68 2.21 -7.92 -7.76
CA VAL A 68 1.65 -9.02 -6.95
C VAL A 68 0.74 -8.48 -5.85
N GLY A 69 1.19 -7.45 -5.14
CA GLY A 69 0.41 -6.81 -4.09
C GLY A 69 -0.92 -6.25 -4.58
N THR A 70 -0.92 -5.60 -5.75
CA THR A 70 -2.16 -5.10 -6.38
C THR A 70 -3.10 -6.23 -6.77
N LYS A 71 -2.58 -7.32 -7.37
CA LYS A 71 -3.40 -8.51 -7.68
C LYS A 71 -4.04 -9.11 -6.43
N CYS A 72 -3.27 -9.24 -5.36
CA CYS A 72 -3.78 -9.77 -4.09
C CYS A 72 -4.83 -8.83 -3.48
N LEU A 73 -4.63 -7.51 -3.57
CA LEU A 73 -5.58 -6.52 -3.09
C LEU A 73 -6.89 -6.57 -3.89
N MET A 74 -6.82 -6.65 -5.22
CA MET A 74 -8.02 -6.76 -6.07
C MET A 74 -8.77 -8.05 -5.79
N TYR A 75 -8.06 -9.19 -5.69
CA TYR A 75 -8.67 -10.47 -5.34
C TYR A 75 -9.35 -10.42 -3.96
N SER A 76 -8.71 -9.80 -2.97
CA SER A 76 -9.30 -9.68 -1.64
C SER A 76 -10.53 -8.76 -1.62
N ALA A 77 -10.53 -7.70 -2.44
CA ALA A 77 -11.67 -6.80 -2.59
C ALA A 77 -12.87 -7.51 -3.23
N GLU A 78 -12.63 -8.37 -4.22
CA GLU A 78 -13.66 -9.19 -4.86
C GLU A 78 -14.29 -10.17 -3.85
N ILE A 79 -13.47 -10.87 -3.06
CA ILE A 79 -13.94 -11.86 -2.08
C ILE A 79 -14.62 -11.21 -0.86
N ALA A 80 -14.08 -10.08 -0.38
CA ALA A 80 -14.61 -9.37 0.79
C ALA A 80 -15.80 -8.47 0.46
N GLY A 81 -15.99 -8.11 -0.82
CA GLY A 81 -17.00 -7.17 -1.28
C GLY A 81 -18.30 -7.79 -1.81
N ASP A 82 -18.43 -9.11 -1.83
CA ASP A 82 -19.57 -9.81 -2.44
C ASP A 82 -20.84 -9.83 -1.57
N GLU A 83 -21.35 -8.65 -1.27
CA GLU A 83 -22.81 -8.47 -1.19
C GLU A 83 -23.22 -7.62 -2.39
N GLU A 84 -23.35 -8.23 -3.60
CA GLU A 84 -24.26 -7.67 -4.58
C GLU A 84 -25.62 -7.52 -3.89
N ASP A 85 -26.10 -6.28 -3.76
CA ASP A 85 -27.40 -6.00 -3.18
C ASP A 85 -28.43 -6.95 -3.78
N GLU A 86 -29.21 -7.64 -2.94
CA GLU A 86 -30.24 -8.59 -3.40
C GLU A 86 -31.25 -7.91 -4.36
N GLU A 87 -31.39 -6.58 -4.26
CA GLU A 87 -32.16 -5.78 -5.21
C GLU A 87 -31.55 -5.77 -6.63
N ASP A 88 -30.24 -5.74 -6.77
CA ASP A 88 -29.58 -5.77 -8.08
C ASP A 88 -29.59 -7.18 -8.68
N LYS A 89 -29.53 -8.22 -7.86
CA LYS A 89 -29.74 -9.61 -8.31
C LYS A 89 -31.16 -9.83 -8.87
N GLN A 90 -32.18 -9.29 -8.20
CA GLN A 90 -33.57 -9.37 -8.68
C GLN A 90 -33.82 -8.55 -9.95
N LYS A 91 -33.24 -7.35 -10.06
CA LYS A 91 -33.33 -6.52 -11.28
C LYS A 91 -32.61 -7.15 -12.47
N ASN A 92 -31.50 -7.80 -12.24
CA ASN A 92 -30.70 -8.47 -13.28
C ASN A 92 -31.34 -9.78 -13.74
N ALA A 93 -32.07 -10.48 -12.87
CA ALA A 93 -32.79 -11.72 -13.21
C ALA A 93 -34.03 -11.48 -14.12
N ALA A 94 -34.51 -10.25 -14.22
CA ALA A 94 -35.70 -9.89 -15.05
C ALA A 94 -35.33 -9.39 -16.47
N LEU A 95 -34.03 -9.26 -16.80
CA LEU A 95 -33.55 -8.75 -18.10
C LEU A 95 -33.19 -9.91 -19.04
N SER A 96 -33.38 -9.70 -20.35
CA SER A 96 -32.84 -10.64 -21.35
C SER A 96 -31.32 -10.66 -21.39
N GLU A 97 -30.73 -11.77 -21.86
CA GLU A 97 -29.26 -11.91 -21.91
C GLU A 97 -28.57 -10.78 -22.72
N GLU A 98 -29.20 -10.31 -23.80
CA GLU A 98 -28.66 -9.21 -24.61
C GLU A 98 -28.76 -7.85 -23.89
N GLU A 99 -29.85 -7.58 -23.18
CA GLU A 99 -30.03 -6.37 -22.39
C GLU A 99 -29.09 -6.34 -21.18
N LEU A 100 -28.87 -7.51 -20.55
CA LEU A 100 -27.93 -7.67 -19.43
C LEU A 100 -26.49 -7.43 -19.89
N ALA A 101 -26.10 -7.95 -21.05
CA ALA A 101 -24.77 -7.73 -21.61
C ALA A 101 -24.53 -6.26 -21.99
N ALA A 102 -25.54 -5.61 -22.60
CA ALA A 102 -25.47 -4.19 -22.95
C ALA A 102 -25.40 -3.28 -21.71
N LYS A 103 -26.16 -3.60 -20.67
CA LYS A 103 -26.15 -2.89 -19.37
C LYS A 103 -24.79 -3.02 -18.71
N LYS A 104 -24.26 -4.24 -18.57
CA LYS A 104 -22.93 -4.49 -18.00
C LYS A 104 -21.83 -3.78 -18.78
N ALA A 105 -21.86 -3.78 -20.11
CA ALA A 105 -20.87 -3.08 -20.93
C ALA A 105 -20.92 -1.54 -20.74
N LYS A 106 -22.12 -0.98 -20.52
CA LYS A 106 -22.30 0.44 -20.26
C LYS A 106 -21.84 0.82 -18.84
N GLU A 107 -22.17 0.02 -17.86
CA GLU A 107 -21.75 0.19 -16.46
C GLU A 107 -20.23 0.06 -16.34
N ASP A 108 -19.59 -0.93 -17.00
CA ASP A 108 -18.15 -1.09 -17.09
C ASP A 108 -17.45 0.13 -17.71
N LYS A 109 -18.05 0.70 -18.78
CA LYS A 109 -17.48 1.88 -19.43
C LYS A 109 -17.60 3.13 -18.55
N GLN A 110 -18.74 3.30 -17.87
CA GLN A 110 -18.95 4.40 -16.92
C GLN A 110 -18.03 4.25 -15.71
N PHE A 111 -17.89 3.04 -15.17
CA PHE A 111 -16.99 2.75 -14.05
C PHE A 111 -15.53 3.03 -14.41
N LYS A 112 -15.06 2.58 -15.56
CA LYS A 112 -13.69 2.86 -16.04
C LYS A 112 -13.47 4.38 -16.21
N TRP A 113 -14.42 5.09 -16.81
CA TRP A 113 -14.32 6.54 -16.96
C TRP A 113 -14.26 7.25 -15.61
N LEU A 114 -15.15 6.91 -14.67
CA LEU A 114 -15.16 7.45 -13.32
C LEU A 114 -13.86 7.17 -12.60
N LEU A 115 -13.32 5.95 -12.73
CA LEU A 115 -12.03 5.55 -12.16
C LEU A 115 -10.88 6.42 -12.69
N TYR A 116 -10.80 6.64 -14.02
CA TYR A 116 -9.77 7.50 -14.60
C TYR A 116 -9.87 8.94 -14.12
N VAL A 117 -11.08 9.49 -14.06
CA VAL A 117 -11.32 10.86 -13.56
C VAL A 117 -10.93 10.96 -12.08
N THR A 118 -11.35 9.99 -11.26
CA THR A 118 -11.02 9.97 -9.83
C THR A 118 -9.50 9.88 -9.61
N VAL A 119 -8.80 9.03 -10.36
CA VAL A 119 -7.34 8.92 -10.30
C VAL A 119 -6.67 10.22 -10.73
N ALA A 120 -7.11 10.83 -11.84
CA ALA A 120 -6.57 12.09 -12.32
C ALA A 120 -6.76 13.22 -11.30
N VAL A 121 -7.96 13.37 -10.75
CA VAL A 121 -8.27 14.35 -9.69
C VAL A 121 -7.42 14.08 -8.44
N SER A 122 -7.29 12.82 -8.02
CA SER A 122 -6.47 12.45 -6.86
C SER A 122 -5.00 12.80 -7.05
N ILE A 123 -4.45 12.62 -8.25
CA ILE A 123 -3.07 13.01 -8.57
C ILE A 123 -2.93 14.54 -8.48
N VAL A 124 -3.84 15.30 -9.09
CA VAL A 124 -3.81 16.77 -9.05
C VAL A 124 -3.88 17.29 -7.60
N VAL A 125 -4.81 16.77 -6.82
CA VAL A 125 -4.97 17.13 -5.39
C VAL A 125 -3.72 16.76 -4.59
N SER A 126 -3.13 15.59 -4.84
CA SER A 126 -1.90 15.15 -4.16
C SER A 126 -0.71 16.06 -4.48
N VAL A 127 -0.52 16.41 -5.76
CA VAL A 127 0.54 17.34 -6.17
C VAL A 127 0.30 18.72 -5.55
N ALA A 128 -0.92 19.21 -5.57
CA ALA A 128 -1.26 20.51 -4.95
C ALA A 128 -0.97 20.51 -3.44
N ALA A 129 -1.40 19.47 -2.73
CA ALA A 129 -1.26 19.38 -1.27
C ALA A 129 0.20 19.13 -0.83
N PHE A 130 0.92 18.22 -1.47
CA PHE A 130 2.24 17.79 -1.01
C PHE A 130 3.42 18.50 -1.68
N MET A 131 3.19 19.17 -2.79
CA MET A 131 4.24 19.85 -3.54
C MET A 131 4.01 21.37 -3.58
N LEU A 132 2.85 21.85 -4.04
CA LEU A 132 2.60 23.27 -4.20
C LEU A 132 2.35 23.99 -2.88
N LEU A 133 1.61 23.40 -1.95
CA LEU A 133 1.29 24.04 -0.66
C LEU A 133 2.56 24.28 0.20
N PRO A 134 3.46 23.31 0.45
CA PRO A 134 4.71 23.56 1.16
C PRO A 134 5.57 24.63 0.48
N TYR A 135 5.69 24.57 -0.84
CA TYR A 135 6.44 25.56 -1.61
C TYR A 135 5.84 26.98 -1.48
N ALA A 136 4.52 27.11 -1.56
CA ALA A 136 3.85 28.40 -1.40
C ALA A 136 4.07 29.00 -0.01
N LEU A 137 3.97 28.18 1.05
CA LEU A 137 4.24 28.61 2.42
C LEU A 137 5.71 29.01 2.61
N ALA A 138 6.64 28.22 2.08
CA ALA A 138 8.06 28.54 2.10
C ALA A 138 8.37 29.86 1.34
N SER A 139 7.74 30.08 0.18
CA SER A 139 7.89 31.31 -0.60
C SER A 139 7.36 32.53 0.13
N LEU A 140 6.31 32.37 0.93
CA LEU A 140 5.79 33.47 1.76
C LEU A 140 6.79 33.84 2.87
N CYS A 141 7.42 32.85 3.52
CA CYS A 141 8.48 33.12 4.49
C CYS A 141 9.66 33.87 3.88
N ARG A 142 10.02 33.52 2.63
CA ARG A 142 11.08 34.26 1.88
C ARG A 142 10.72 35.72 1.64
N ARG A 143 9.44 36.01 1.32
CA ARG A 143 8.97 37.41 1.11
C ARG A 143 9.02 38.28 2.36
N VAL A 144 8.90 37.71 3.55
CA VAL A 144 9.01 38.44 4.83
C VAL A 144 10.45 38.53 5.34
N GLY A 145 11.44 38.16 4.51
CA GLY A 145 12.86 38.32 4.82
C GLY A 145 13.47 37.18 5.66
N ALA A 146 12.82 36.03 5.73
CA ALA A 146 13.39 34.86 6.41
C ALA A 146 14.67 34.39 5.69
N SER A 147 15.67 33.94 6.45
CA SER A 147 16.88 33.31 5.87
C SER A 147 16.54 32.04 5.10
N GLU A 148 17.34 31.71 4.08
CA GLU A 148 17.14 30.45 3.28
C GLU A 148 17.14 29.21 4.17
N PHE A 149 17.94 29.22 5.23
CA PHE A 149 17.93 28.16 6.22
C PHE A 149 16.56 28.02 6.92
N ALA A 150 15.98 29.14 7.37
CA ALA A 150 14.67 29.14 8.01
C ALA A 150 13.55 28.71 7.07
N VAL A 151 13.58 29.20 5.82
CA VAL A 151 12.62 28.81 4.76
C VAL A 151 12.62 27.29 4.57
N THR A 152 13.77 26.67 4.57
CA THR A 152 13.93 25.23 4.43
C THR A 152 13.39 24.44 5.58
N ILE A 153 13.70 24.89 6.80
CA ILE A 153 13.16 24.23 8.00
C ILE A 153 11.63 24.26 7.98
N VAL A 154 11.05 25.40 7.60
CA VAL A 154 9.60 25.56 7.48
C VAL A 154 9.05 24.59 6.41
N GLU A 155 9.68 24.53 5.23
CA GLU A 155 9.24 23.63 4.15
C GLU A 155 9.29 22.16 4.58
N ALA A 156 10.38 21.74 5.24
CA ALA A 156 10.52 20.40 5.78
C ALA A 156 9.45 20.06 6.81
N PHE A 157 9.25 20.98 7.75
CA PHE A 157 8.27 20.81 8.80
C PHE A 157 6.86 20.72 8.23
N VAL A 158 6.49 21.56 7.27
CA VAL A 158 5.18 21.53 6.61
C VAL A 158 4.97 20.20 5.88
N LYS A 159 5.95 19.71 5.11
CA LYS A 159 5.87 18.42 4.43
C LYS A 159 5.67 17.26 5.42
N LEU A 160 6.44 17.27 6.50
CA LEU A 160 6.30 16.24 7.54
C LEU A 160 4.95 16.33 8.25
N ALA A 161 4.49 17.53 8.59
CA ALA A 161 3.21 17.76 9.25
C ALA A 161 2.02 17.32 8.36
N LEU A 162 2.07 17.65 7.07
CA LEU A 162 1.07 17.20 6.08
C LEU A 162 1.03 15.68 5.97
N PHE A 163 2.19 15.04 5.88
CA PHE A 163 2.27 13.59 5.81
C PHE A 163 1.72 12.94 7.10
N MET A 164 2.14 13.44 8.26
CA MET A 164 1.64 12.91 9.54
C MET A 164 0.14 13.16 9.70
N GLY A 165 -0.34 14.35 9.32
CA GLY A 165 -1.76 14.68 9.33
C GLY A 165 -2.58 13.76 8.42
N TYR A 166 -2.09 13.50 7.21
CA TYR A 166 -2.69 12.55 6.27
C TYR A 166 -2.75 11.14 6.87
N MET A 167 -1.64 10.64 7.44
CA MET A 167 -1.59 9.33 8.08
C MET A 167 -2.58 9.22 9.26
N LEU A 168 -2.68 10.28 10.08
CA LEU A 168 -3.65 10.34 11.17
C LEU A 168 -5.10 10.35 10.65
N LEU A 169 -5.35 11.05 9.55
CA LEU A 169 -6.69 11.14 8.94
C LEU A 169 -7.13 9.77 8.41
N ILE A 170 -6.31 9.12 7.59
CA ILE A 170 -6.65 7.80 7.02
C ILE A 170 -6.75 6.72 8.10
N SER A 171 -5.96 6.81 9.17
CA SER A 171 -6.03 5.87 10.29
C SER A 171 -7.35 5.91 11.06
N ARG A 172 -8.18 6.94 10.84
CA ARG A 172 -9.54 7.05 11.42
C ARG A 172 -10.59 6.30 10.62
N MET A 173 -10.33 5.96 9.36
CA MET A 173 -11.23 5.19 8.51
C MET A 173 -11.32 3.74 9.01
N LYS A 174 -12.54 3.20 9.14
CA LYS A 174 -12.78 1.84 9.67
C LYS A 174 -12.08 0.76 8.85
N ASP A 175 -12.15 0.86 7.52
CA ASP A 175 -11.54 -0.12 6.60
C ASP A 175 -10.02 -0.13 6.72
N ILE A 176 -9.41 1.07 6.85
CA ILE A 176 -7.97 1.19 7.08
C ILE A 176 -7.56 0.65 8.45
N GLN A 177 -8.38 0.87 9.48
CA GLN A 177 -8.14 0.27 10.81
C GLN A 177 -8.16 -1.25 10.76
N ARG A 178 -9.11 -1.85 10.02
CA ARG A 178 -9.13 -3.30 9.81
C ARG A 178 -7.89 -3.79 9.08
N THR A 179 -7.48 -3.10 8.02
CA THR A 179 -6.23 -3.40 7.30
C THR A 179 -5.01 -3.33 8.22
N PHE A 180 -4.93 -2.35 9.12
CA PHE A 180 -3.86 -2.28 10.13
C PHE A 180 -3.91 -3.43 11.14
N MET A 181 -5.10 -3.92 11.50
CA MET A 181 -5.21 -5.12 12.35
C MET A 181 -4.66 -6.36 11.65
N TYR A 182 -4.99 -6.55 10.38
CA TYR A 182 -4.44 -7.64 9.56
C TYR A 182 -2.92 -7.51 9.37
N HIS A 183 -2.40 -6.28 9.18
CA HIS A 183 -0.96 -6.03 9.13
C HIS A 183 -0.26 -6.40 10.45
N GLY A 184 -0.86 -6.08 11.58
CA GLY A 184 -0.37 -6.51 12.89
C GLY A 184 -0.40 -8.04 13.06
N ALA A 185 -1.43 -8.71 12.54
CA ALA A 185 -1.53 -10.17 12.55
C ALA A 185 -0.47 -10.82 11.67
N GLU A 186 -0.22 -10.27 10.48
CA GLU A 186 0.88 -10.68 9.59
C GLU A 186 2.23 -10.66 10.32
N HIS A 187 2.56 -9.55 10.99
CA HIS A 187 3.80 -9.44 11.78
C HIS A 187 3.89 -10.48 12.89
N LYS A 188 2.78 -10.74 13.58
CA LYS A 188 2.73 -11.78 14.63
C LYS A 188 3.02 -13.17 14.06
N CYS A 189 2.44 -13.51 12.90
CA CYS A 189 2.70 -14.78 12.22
C CYS A 189 4.18 -14.92 11.85
N ILE A 190 4.77 -13.88 11.23
CA ILE A 190 6.18 -13.91 10.84
C ILE A 190 7.08 -14.03 12.08
N ASN A 191 6.83 -13.25 13.12
CA ASN A 191 7.60 -13.32 14.36
C ASN A 191 7.50 -14.70 15.03
N CYS A 192 6.32 -15.31 15.05
CA CYS A 192 6.12 -16.67 15.58
C CYS A 192 7.05 -17.67 14.86
N VAL A 193 7.08 -17.64 13.52
CA VAL A 193 7.94 -18.51 12.71
C VAL A 193 9.43 -18.22 12.94
N GLU A 194 9.83 -16.95 13.03
CA GLU A 194 11.23 -16.54 13.22
C GLU A 194 11.79 -16.86 14.60
N HIS A 195 10.92 -17.02 15.59
CA HIS A 195 11.27 -17.52 16.92
C HIS A 195 11.24 -19.06 17.00
N GLY A 196 10.88 -19.75 15.90
CA GLY A 196 10.82 -21.21 15.86
C GLY A 196 9.64 -21.80 16.62
N LEU A 197 8.62 -21.03 16.89
CA LEU A 197 7.41 -21.48 17.58
C LEU A 197 6.45 -22.15 16.57
N PRO A 198 5.72 -23.18 16.97
CA PRO A 198 4.62 -23.73 16.16
C PRO A 198 3.58 -22.65 15.85
N LEU A 199 3.07 -22.63 14.61
CA LEU A 199 2.01 -21.70 14.18
C LEU A 199 0.64 -22.12 14.76
N THR A 200 0.49 -21.95 16.06
CA THR A 200 -0.81 -22.09 16.76
C THR A 200 -1.38 -20.70 17.04
N VAL A 201 -2.67 -20.59 17.21
CA VAL A 201 -3.34 -19.32 17.52
C VAL A 201 -2.74 -18.66 18.75
N ASP A 202 -2.49 -19.42 19.81
CA ASP A 202 -1.94 -18.92 21.09
C ASP A 202 -0.54 -18.36 20.91
N ASN A 203 0.35 -19.06 20.19
CA ASN A 203 1.72 -18.61 19.92
C ASN A 203 1.74 -17.35 19.04
N VAL A 204 0.87 -17.28 18.04
CA VAL A 204 0.73 -16.10 17.18
C VAL A 204 0.18 -14.92 18.00
N LEU A 205 -0.82 -15.12 18.84
CA LEU A 205 -1.37 -14.06 19.71
C LEU A 205 -0.32 -13.54 20.70
N ALA A 206 0.52 -14.41 21.25
CA ALA A 206 1.60 -14.04 22.15
C ALA A 206 2.78 -13.35 21.45
N SER A 207 2.92 -13.51 20.13
CA SER A 207 4.01 -12.93 19.36
C SER A 207 3.87 -11.42 19.17
N SER A 208 5.01 -10.72 18.98
CA SER A 208 5.04 -9.26 18.79
C SER A 208 4.40 -8.84 17.47
N ARG A 209 3.63 -7.76 17.50
CA ARG A 209 3.14 -7.06 16.30
C ARG A 209 4.19 -6.13 15.67
N LEU A 210 5.32 -5.89 16.32
CA LEU A 210 6.40 -5.08 15.78
C LEU A 210 7.39 -5.97 15.03
N HIS A 211 7.70 -5.61 13.80
CA HIS A 211 8.64 -6.36 12.98
C HIS A 211 9.69 -5.45 12.35
N LYS A 212 10.96 -5.86 12.36
CA LYS A 212 12.10 -5.03 11.90
C LYS A 212 12.08 -4.73 10.41
N ARG A 213 11.42 -5.54 9.60
CA ARG A 213 11.32 -5.39 8.14
C ARG A 213 10.00 -4.76 7.69
N CYS A 214 9.31 -4.06 8.59
CA CYS A 214 8.08 -3.38 8.26
C CYS A 214 8.33 -2.20 7.31
N GLY A 215 7.64 -2.18 6.17
CA GLY A 215 7.73 -1.12 5.18
C GLY A 215 7.30 0.25 5.71
N THR A 216 6.34 0.31 6.63
CA THR A 216 5.91 1.57 7.25
C THR A 216 7.00 2.16 8.13
N SER A 217 7.67 1.35 8.95
CA SER A 217 8.83 1.80 9.76
C SER A 217 9.97 2.30 8.88
N PHE A 218 10.23 1.63 7.76
CA PHE A 218 11.21 2.05 6.77
C PHE A 218 10.87 3.41 6.16
N LEU A 219 9.60 3.64 5.81
CA LEU A 219 9.14 4.91 5.25
C LEU A 219 9.39 6.08 6.21
N PHE A 220 9.04 5.90 7.51
CA PHE A 220 9.29 6.92 8.53
C PHE A 220 10.76 7.23 8.75
N LEU A 221 11.65 6.28 8.51
CA LEU A 221 13.09 6.48 8.65
C LEU A 221 13.70 7.12 7.39
N VAL A 222 13.28 6.69 6.21
CA VAL A 222 13.82 7.19 4.94
C VAL A 222 13.45 8.65 4.69
N MET A 223 12.25 9.09 5.08
CA MET A 223 11.79 10.44 4.82
C MET A 223 12.69 11.53 5.43
N PRO A 224 13.01 11.53 6.75
CA PRO A 224 13.95 12.50 7.32
C PRO A 224 15.37 12.36 6.76
N VAL A 225 15.85 11.13 6.55
CA VAL A 225 17.20 10.87 6.03
C VAL A 225 17.34 11.40 4.60
N SER A 226 16.38 11.12 3.71
CA SER A 226 16.40 11.64 2.33
C SER A 226 16.40 13.16 2.30
N TYR A 227 15.61 13.79 3.18
CA TYR A 227 15.54 15.24 3.25
C TYR A 227 16.87 15.86 3.69
N THR A 228 17.50 15.34 4.73
CA THR A 228 18.79 15.82 5.22
C THR A 228 19.92 15.57 4.24
N HIS A 229 19.91 14.44 3.54
CA HIS A 229 20.99 14.06 2.62
C HIS A 229 20.95 14.82 1.31
N LEU A 230 19.78 14.97 0.68
CA LEU A 230 19.62 15.77 -0.55
C LEU A 230 20.04 17.23 -0.35
N ARG A 231 19.80 17.77 0.84
CA ARG A 231 20.15 19.14 1.11
C ARG A 231 21.61 19.37 1.45
N ALA A 232 22.29 18.42 2.04
CA ALA A 232 23.75 18.52 2.20
C ALA A 232 24.45 18.70 0.84
N HIS A 233 23.95 18.02 -0.20
CA HIS A 233 24.45 18.14 -1.57
C HIS A 233 24.10 19.48 -2.26
N GLU A 234 22.96 20.10 -1.95
CA GLU A 234 22.62 21.42 -2.50
C GLU A 234 23.50 22.54 -1.91
N THR A 235 23.88 22.43 -0.64
CA THR A 235 24.76 23.43 0.01
C THR A 235 26.21 23.35 -0.50
N ASP A 236 26.70 22.16 -0.84
CA ASP A 236 28.07 21.97 -1.36
C ASP A 236 28.22 22.44 -2.82
N SER A 237 27.14 22.62 -3.57
CA SER A 237 27.18 23.11 -4.96
C SER A 237 27.21 24.67 -5.07
N TYR A 238 27.12 25.38 -3.96
CA TYR A 238 27.20 26.85 -3.90
C TYR A 238 28.49 27.39 -3.23
N LEU A 239 29.43 26.50 -2.87
CA LEU A 239 30.79 26.82 -2.42
C LEU A 239 31.82 26.53 -3.52
#